data_b3537280ff8c4b3762e11765098735d4
#
_entry.id   b3537280ff8c4b3762e11765098735d4
#
_cell.length_a   1.000
_cell.length_b   1.000
_cell.length_c   1.000
_cell.angle_alpha   90.00
_cell.angle_beta   90.00
_cell.angle_gamma   90.00
#
_symmetry.space_group_name_H-M   'P 1'
#
loop_
_entity.id
_entity.type
_entity.pdbx_description
1 polymer ?
#
loop_
_entity_poly.entity_id
_entity_poly.type
_entity_poly.pdbx_seq_one_letter_code
_entity_poly.pdbx_strand_id
1 'polypeptide(L)'
;MFLRRTLSSVLLLFFMLTASAQDMTVRTGCRRGTPRSLSALTRAQQASRTPGGDFYHDERHQLVVLVSFSDQQFQVGEEETLETWNRIFNEKNYSEFPYVGSVHDYFYDQSYKTFNLIFDLFYVPLNESRVKYRSTDLDDENSQYLVQDIMEELKMRDIEWSRYDWNGDGYVNQLLIVYAGKGMNDGGDGNTIWPHQWWMSEHLKDSEPDVYCEPIEVSCDDKDYLVDCYCTVQEEGVTSASFGTICHEYSHCFGFPDFYNGSTKYVGSWDLMDYGNYNGGGYCPAGYSAHERWMMGWLTPTELSTTTTITNMPTLSDEPQAYLIRNDGHQDEYYIIENRQQIGWGAGLPGSGIIIFHVDYDPDLWVSTIYYPNTYSKKHYIIIPANNIPSANSYFCQDWAYPYNDNDSLTNNSEPPAVLYHENTDGTMLMNKSLYDMAVVGDLASFRFVVSTPTGIQERKAEGAPKELYRMGPVGILCYPNGETKKVVKP
;
A
#
# COMPACT_ATOMS: atom_id res chain seq x y z
N MET A 1 56.49 -24.57 -28.56
CA MET A 1 55.31 -25.43 -28.33
C MET A 1 54.28 -24.58 -27.59
N PHE A 2 53.32 -24.03 -28.36
CA PHE A 2 52.40 -22.99 -27.93
C PHE A 2 51.16 -23.62 -27.29
N LEU A 3 50.88 -23.27 -26.02
CA LEU A 3 49.61 -23.58 -25.38
C LEU A 3 48.64 -22.41 -25.61
N ARG A 4 47.63 -22.62 -26.45
CA ARG A 4 46.49 -21.70 -26.61
C ARG A 4 45.57 -21.85 -25.42
N ARG A 5 45.37 -20.76 -24.65
CA ARG A 5 44.26 -20.60 -23.71
C ARG A 5 43.06 -20.13 -24.51
N THR A 6 42.03 -20.94 -24.55
CA THR A 6 40.67 -20.56 -25.01
C THR A 6 39.95 -19.87 -23.87
N LEU A 7 39.68 -18.56 -24.00
CA LEU A 7 38.73 -17.83 -23.19
C LEU A 7 37.32 -18.25 -23.66
N SER A 8 36.60 -18.93 -22.81
CA SER A 8 35.14 -19.11 -22.97
C SER A 8 34.45 -17.83 -22.48
N SER A 9 34.00 -17.03 -23.44
CA SER A 9 33.08 -15.91 -23.18
C SER A 9 31.72 -16.50 -22.88
N VAL A 10 31.30 -16.44 -21.62
CA VAL A 10 29.90 -16.68 -21.22
C VAL A 10 29.14 -15.43 -21.62
N LEU A 11 28.43 -15.55 -22.74
CA LEU A 11 27.43 -14.56 -23.18
C LEU A 11 26.22 -14.72 -22.29
N LEU A 12 26.06 -13.86 -21.29
CA LEU A 12 24.80 -13.73 -20.57
C LEU A 12 23.79 -13.09 -21.53
N LEU A 13 22.96 -13.94 -22.14
CA LEU A 13 21.76 -13.47 -22.84
C LEU A 13 20.76 -12.97 -21.76
N PHE A 14 20.71 -11.66 -21.60
CA PHE A 14 19.54 -11.01 -21.00
C PHE A 14 18.37 -11.21 -21.97
N PHE A 15 17.54 -12.18 -21.71
CA PHE A 15 16.19 -12.19 -22.22
C PHE A 15 15.44 -11.05 -21.53
N MET A 16 15.35 -9.90 -22.19
CA MET A 16 14.29 -8.95 -21.93
C MET A 16 12.99 -9.64 -22.39
N LEU A 17 12.35 -10.32 -21.46
CA LEU A 17 10.93 -10.60 -21.59
C LEU A 17 10.25 -9.24 -21.53
N THR A 18 9.87 -8.73 -22.71
CA THR A 18 8.81 -7.73 -22.81
C THR A 18 7.54 -8.43 -22.32
N ALA A 19 7.31 -8.38 -21.01
CA ALA A 19 5.98 -8.59 -20.48
C ALA A 19 5.13 -7.52 -21.17
N SER A 20 4.27 -7.94 -22.09
CA SER A 20 3.20 -7.09 -22.56
C SER A 20 2.46 -6.66 -21.31
N ALA A 21 2.58 -5.38 -20.96
CA ALA A 21 1.69 -4.77 -20.02
C ALA A 21 0.28 -4.97 -20.60
N GLN A 22 -0.39 -6.01 -20.15
CA GLN A 22 -1.83 -6.08 -20.32
C GLN A 22 -2.32 -4.84 -19.60
N ASP A 23 -3.02 -4.03 -20.36
CA ASP A 23 -3.71 -2.84 -19.88
C ASP A 23 -4.49 -3.26 -18.62
N MET A 24 -3.92 -2.99 -17.45
CA MET A 24 -4.63 -3.13 -16.19
C MET A 24 -5.59 -1.94 -16.15
N THR A 25 -6.64 -2.04 -16.97
CA THR A 25 -7.83 -1.24 -16.75
C THR A 25 -8.22 -1.46 -15.30
N VAL A 26 -8.39 -0.36 -14.58
CA VAL A 26 -9.01 -0.36 -13.26
C VAL A 26 -10.22 -1.28 -13.37
N ARG A 27 -10.11 -2.50 -12.84
CA ARG A 27 -11.25 -3.42 -12.77
C ARG A 27 -12.15 -2.90 -11.65
N THR A 28 -12.98 -1.93 -11.99
CA THR A 28 -14.12 -1.54 -11.18
C THR A 28 -15.20 -2.59 -11.36
N GLY A 29 -15.05 -3.70 -10.71
CA GLY A 29 -16.01 -4.72 -11.07
C GLY A 29 -16.17 -5.87 -10.12
N CYS A 30 -16.62 -5.60 -8.92
CA CYS A 30 -17.67 -6.46 -8.36
C CYS A 30 -19.02 -5.89 -8.84
N ARG A 31 -20.10 -6.67 -8.95
CA ARG A 31 -21.47 -6.16 -8.75
C ARG A 31 -21.56 -5.69 -7.31
N ARG A 32 -20.83 -4.63 -7.08
CA ARG A 32 -20.79 -3.91 -5.83
C ARG A 32 -22.05 -3.09 -5.86
N GLY A 33 -22.90 -3.32 -4.91
CA GLY A 33 -23.98 -2.38 -4.65
C GLY A 33 -23.40 -0.97 -4.54
N THR A 34 -24.20 0.04 -4.68
CA THR A 34 -23.76 1.40 -4.38
C THR A 34 -23.13 1.39 -2.98
N PRO A 35 -21.84 1.77 -2.80
CA PRO A 35 -21.21 1.68 -1.50
C PRO A 35 -22.05 2.37 -0.46
N ARG A 36 -22.24 1.70 0.65
CA ARG A 36 -22.92 2.32 1.79
C ARG A 36 -22.05 3.47 2.27
N SER A 37 -22.67 4.61 2.55
CA SER A 37 -21.96 5.69 3.21
C SER A 37 -21.41 5.18 4.54
N LEU A 38 -20.22 5.64 4.95
CA LEU A 38 -19.62 5.24 6.23
C LEU A 38 -20.60 5.37 7.40
N SER A 39 -21.45 6.39 7.38
CA SER A 39 -22.51 6.61 8.38
C SER A 39 -23.65 5.58 8.36
N ALA A 40 -23.78 4.79 7.29
CA ALA A 40 -24.79 3.73 7.18
C ALA A 40 -24.28 2.35 7.63
N LEU A 41 -22.98 2.25 7.94
CA LEU A 41 -22.33 1.04 8.42
C LEU A 41 -22.45 0.92 9.94
N THR A 42 -22.41 -0.31 10.44
CA THR A 42 -22.26 -0.54 11.87
C THR A 42 -20.89 -0.03 12.36
N ARG A 43 -20.73 0.20 13.66
CA ARG A 43 -19.44 0.62 14.24
C ARG A 43 -18.32 -0.36 13.93
N ALA A 44 -18.59 -1.66 13.94
CA ALA A 44 -17.63 -2.70 13.60
C ALA A 44 -17.21 -2.65 12.13
N GLN A 45 -18.18 -2.50 11.22
CA GLN A 45 -17.90 -2.34 9.78
C GLN A 45 -17.13 -1.05 9.49
N GLN A 46 -17.35 0.03 10.24
CA GLN A 46 -16.54 1.24 10.15
C GLN A 46 -15.11 1.00 10.63
N ALA A 47 -14.93 0.27 11.73
CA ALA A 47 -13.61 -0.03 12.30
C ALA A 47 -12.73 -0.82 11.33
N SER A 48 -13.29 -1.77 10.56
CA SER A 48 -12.55 -2.55 9.56
C SER A 48 -12.19 -1.77 8.29
N ARG A 49 -12.68 -0.55 8.13
CA ARG A 49 -12.44 0.31 6.94
C ARG A 49 -11.62 1.55 7.24
N THR A 50 -11.38 1.84 8.51
CA THR A 50 -10.63 3.02 8.93
C THR A 50 -9.27 2.59 9.43
N PRO A 51 -8.17 3.05 8.83
CA PRO A 51 -6.83 2.70 9.30
C PRO A 51 -6.62 3.10 10.76
N GLY A 52 -5.91 2.23 11.47
CA GLY A 52 -5.54 2.48 12.87
C GLY A 52 -6.59 2.06 13.89
N GLY A 53 -6.20 2.15 15.12
CA GLY A 53 -6.99 1.79 16.30
C GLY A 53 -6.10 1.25 17.41
N ASP A 54 -6.56 1.38 18.65
CA ASP A 54 -5.79 0.97 19.83
C ASP A 54 -5.50 -0.54 19.89
N PHE A 55 -6.16 -1.32 19.04
CA PHE A 55 -6.00 -2.78 19.00
C PHE A 55 -4.90 -3.27 18.05
N TYR A 56 -4.28 -2.41 17.23
CA TYR A 56 -3.11 -2.74 16.40
C TYR A 56 -1.79 -2.67 17.17
N HIS A 57 -1.83 -3.10 18.42
CA HIS A 57 -0.71 -3.24 19.33
C HIS A 57 -0.81 -4.55 20.09
N ASP A 58 0.25 -4.93 20.79
CA ASP A 58 0.35 -6.17 21.56
C ASP A 58 0.21 -7.45 20.71
N GLU A 59 -0.04 -8.55 21.38
CA GLU A 59 -0.21 -9.85 20.74
C GLU A 59 -1.65 -10.01 20.24
N ARG A 60 -1.79 -10.37 18.97
CA ARG A 60 -3.07 -10.67 18.34
C ARG A 60 -2.99 -11.97 17.56
N HIS A 61 -4.08 -12.68 17.52
CA HIS A 61 -4.21 -13.90 16.73
C HIS A 61 -4.99 -13.63 15.46
N GLN A 62 -4.49 -14.17 14.34
CA GLN A 62 -5.09 -14.05 13.02
C GLN A 62 -5.46 -15.41 12.47
N LEU A 63 -6.73 -15.57 12.11
CA LEU A 63 -7.22 -16.77 11.44
C LEU A 63 -6.75 -16.80 9.99
N VAL A 64 -6.06 -17.87 9.60
CA VAL A 64 -5.62 -18.13 8.21
C VAL A 64 -6.19 -19.46 7.74
N VAL A 65 -6.79 -19.48 6.56
CA VAL A 65 -7.32 -20.69 5.94
C VAL A 65 -6.53 -21.00 4.68
N LEU A 66 -5.92 -22.18 4.66
CA LEU A 66 -5.31 -22.75 3.47
C LEU A 66 -6.37 -23.62 2.78
N VAL A 67 -6.89 -23.17 1.64
CA VAL A 67 -8.00 -23.84 0.96
C VAL A 67 -7.56 -24.53 -0.33
N SER A 68 -7.92 -25.81 -0.48
CA SER A 68 -7.75 -26.56 -1.71
C SER A 68 -9.11 -26.92 -2.32
N PHE A 69 -9.13 -27.23 -3.60
CA PHE A 69 -10.32 -27.52 -4.39
C PHE A 69 -10.28 -28.95 -4.96
N SER A 70 -11.41 -29.48 -5.41
CA SER A 70 -11.44 -30.81 -6.00
C SER A 70 -10.54 -30.96 -7.26
N ASP A 71 -10.31 -29.87 -7.98
CA ASP A 71 -9.53 -29.80 -9.22
C ASP A 71 -8.19 -29.05 -9.07
N GLN A 72 -7.90 -28.46 -7.92
CA GLN A 72 -6.64 -27.76 -7.61
C GLN A 72 -6.25 -27.99 -6.18
N GLN A 73 -5.14 -28.70 -5.98
CA GLN A 73 -4.52 -28.95 -4.67
C GLN A 73 -3.28 -28.07 -4.51
N PHE A 74 -2.82 -27.88 -3.27
CA PHE A 74 -1.48 -27.38 -3.01
C PHE A 74 -0.43 -28.33 -3.60
N GLN A 75 0.79 -27.81 -3.82
CA GLN A 75 1.87 -28.59 -4.46
C GLN A 75 2.28 -29.83 -3.65
N VAL A 76 2.05 -29.81 -2.36
CA VAL A 76 2.39 -30.89 -1.42
C VAL A 76 1.17 -31.31 -0.60
N GLY A 77 1.29 -32.38 0.17
CA GLY A 77 0.18 -32.86 1.02
C GLY A 77 -0.16 -31.90 2.17
N GLU A 78 -1.32 -32.12 2.80
CA GLU A 78 -1.87 -31.26 3.85
C GLU A 78 -0.88 -30.95 4.97
N GLU A 79 -0.23 -31.98 5.54
CA GLU A 79 0.71 -31.82 6.65
C GLU A 79 1.91 -30.95 6.27
N GLU A 80 2.52 -31.22 5.12
CA GLU A 80 3.66 -30.46 4.61
C GLU A 80 3.24 -29.04 4.18
N THR A 81 2.02 -28.87 3.67
CA THR A 81 1.43 -27.55 3.36
C THR A 81 1.30 -26.71 4.63
N LEU A 82 0.70 -27.28 5.68
CA LEU A 82 0.55 -26.60 6.97
C LEU A 82 1.91 -26.24 7.58
N GLU A 83 2.89 -27.16 7.55
CA GLU A 83 4.24 -26.90 8.07
C GLU A 83 4.92 -25.77 7.29
N THR A 84 4.90 -25.83 5.95
CA THR A 84 5.53 -24.83 5.10
C THR A 84 4.91 -23.44 5.29
N TRP A 85 3.58 -23.36 5.25
CA TRP A 85 2.89 -22.10 5.42
C TRP A 85 2.99 -21.55 6.84
N ASN A 86 3.04 -22.42 7.86
CA ASN A 86 3.27 -21.97 9.22
C ASN A 86 4.65 -21.32 9.38
N ARG A 87 5.68 -21.82 8.70
CA ARG A 87 7.00 -21.18 8.68
C ARG A 87 6.94 -19.83 7.96
N ILE A 88 6.31 -19.76 6.79
CA ILE A 88 6.15 -18.51 6.02
C ILE A 88 5.39 -17.46 6.83
N PHE A 89 4.37 -17.86 7.58
CA PHE A 89 3.57 -16.93 8.37
C PHE A 89 4.21 -16.57 9.72
N ASN A 90 4.77 -17.53 10.47
CA ASN A 90 5.06 -17.37 11.90
C ASN A 90 6.53 -17.51 12.30
N GLU A 91 7.41 -18.11 11.46
CA GLU A 91 8.80 -18.36 11.88
C GLU A 91 9.54 -17.05 12.04
N LYS A 92 9.99 -16.76 13.28
CA LYS A 92 10.71 -15.52 13.58
C LYS A 92 12.09 -15.53 12.94
N ASN A 93 12.42 -14.40 12.29
CA ASN A 93 13.64 -14.21 11.49
C ASN A 93 13.76 -15.24 10.36
N TYR A 94 12.64 -15.55 9.70
CA TYR A 94 12.60 -16.47 8.58
C TYR A 94 13.49 -15.95 7.44
N SER A 95 14.53 -16.71 7.12
CA SER A 95 15.56 -16.27 6.17
C SER A 95 15.92 -17.35 5.14
N GLU A 96 15.01 -18.28 4.88
CA GLU A 96 15.18 -19.24 3.79
C GLU A 96 15.09 -18.48 2.46
N PHE A 97 16.22 -18.48 1.75
CA PHE A 97 16.31 -17.74 0.48
C PHE A 97 15.18 -18.14 -0.46
N PRO A 98 14.45 -17.18 -1.06
CA PRO A 98 14.76 -15.74 -1.14
C PRO A 98 14.03 -14.84 -0.12
N TYR A 99 13.41 -15.37 0.92
CA TYR A 99 12.67 -14.60 1.93
C TYR A 99 13.59 -13.73 2.79
N VAL A 100 13.12 -12.54 3.13
CA VAL A 100 13.78 -11.58 4.03
C VAL A 100 13.29 -11.76 5.48
N GLY A 101 12.07 -12.24 5.64
CA GLY A 101 11.40 -12.51 6.90
C GLY A 101 10.11 -13.29 6.66
N SER A 102 9.40 -13.66 7.73
CA SER A 102 8.03 -14.19 7.68
C SER A 102 6.99 -13.05 7.57
N VAL A 103 5.73 -13.41 7.37
CA VAL A 103 4.62 -12.43 7.41
C VAL A 103 4.52 -11.79 8.81
N HIS A 104 4.72 -12.60 9.87
CA HIS A 104 4.88 -12.09 11.24
C HIS A 104 6.01 -11.07 11.34
N ASP A 105 7.21 -11.40 10.82
CA ASP A 105 8.37 -10.51 10.89
C ASP A 105 8.09 -9.20 10.15
N TYR A 106 7.39 -9.26 9.00
CA TYR A 106 7.02 -8.07 8.25
C TYR A 106 6.19 -7.10 9.12
N PHE A 107 5.03 -7.53 9.63
CA PHE A 107 4.15 -6.64 10.42
C PHE A 107 4.76 -6.24 11.77
N TYR A 108 5.53 -7.13 12.38
CA TYR A 108 6.25 -6.85 13.63
C TYR A 108 7.30 -5.74 13.44
N ASP A 109 8.07 -5.78 12.36
CA ASP A 109 9.06 -4.75 12.04
C ASP A 109 8.39 -3.44 11.58
N GLN A 110 7.30 -3.50 10.77
CA GLN A 110 6.58 -2.29 10.37
C GLN A 110 6.01 -1.51 11.55
N SER A 111 5.64 -2.19 12.62
CA SER A 111 5.09 -1.62 13.85
C SER A 111 6.14 -1.25 14.90
N TYR A 112 7.42 -1.31 14.58
CA TYR A 112 8.52 -1.15 15.54
C TYR A 112 8.39 -2.11 16.71
N LYS A 113 8.00 -3.35 16.42
CA LYS A 113 7.90 -4.47 17.37
C LYS A 113 6.79 -4.32 18.43
N THR A 114 5.79 -3.50 18.13
CA THR A 114 4.64 -3.31 19.03
C THR A 114 3.43 -4.14 18.67
N PHE A 115 3.29 -4.60 17.42
CA PHE A 115 2.19 -5.42 16.94
C PHE A 115 2.67 -6.84 16.63
N ASN A 116 2.44 -7.75 17.58
CA ASN A 116 2.88 -9.15 17.52
C ASN A 116 1.75 -10.03 16.98
N LEU A 117 1.76 -10.27 15.67
CA LEU A 117 0.71 -11.01 14.98
C LEU A 117 1.06 -12.50 14.93
N ILE A 118 0.22 -13.36 15.50
CA ILE A 118 0.33 -14.81 15.46
C ILE A 118 -0.74 -15.35 14.52
N PHE A 119 -0.34 -16.13 13.53
CA PHE A 119 -1.23 -16.67 12.53
C PHE A 119 -1.61 -18.12 12.90
N ASP A 120 -2.89 -18.36 13.12
CA ASP A 120 -3.46 -19.67 13.39
C ASP A 120 -3.96 -20.29 12.07
N LEU A 121 -3.27 -21.33 11.57
CA LEU A 121 -3.52 -21.89 10.24
C LEU A 121 -4.45 -23.10 10.29
N PHE A 122 -5.44 -23.10 9.42
CA PHE A 122 -6.39 -24.21 9.22
C PHE A 122 -6.39 -24.65 7.76
N TYR A 123 -6.26 -25.93 7.50
CA TYR A 123 -6.40 -26.49 6.17
C TYR A 123 -7.84 -26.90 5.91
N VAL A 124 -8.43 -26.46 4.79
CA VAL A 124 -9.82 -26.75 4.39
C VAL A 124 -9.84 -27.28 2.97
N PRO A 125 -10.04 -28.60 2.79
CA PRO A 125 -10.25 -29.19 1.46
C PRO A 125 -11.73 -29.04 1.06
N LEU A 126 -12.01 -28.22 0.05
CA LEU A 126 -13.35 -28.10 -0.52
C LEU A 126 -13.57 -29.18 -1.59
N ASN A 127 -14.77 -29.77 -1.59
CA ASN A 127 -15.18 -30.78 -2.59
C ASN A 127 -15.59 -30.16 -3.93
N GLU A 128 -15.71 -28.86 -4.00
CA GLU A 128 -16.06 -28.09 -5.20
C GLU A 128 -14.84 -27.78 -6.06
N SER A 129 -15.06 -27.59 -7.37
CA SER A 129 -14.05 -27.08 -8.28
C SER A 129 -13.79 -25.60 -8.02
N ARG A 130 -12.52 -25.16 -8.12
CA ARG A 130 -12.14 -23.72 -8.03
C ARG A 130 -12.92 -22.83 -8.99
N VAL A 131 -13.39 -23.38 -10.10
CA VAL A 131 -14.20 -22.68 -11.12
C VAL A 131 -15.50 -22.10 -10.52
N LYS A 132 -16.05 -22.72 -9.47
CA LYS A 132 -17.19 -22.19 -8.73
C LYS A 132 -16.94 -20.81 -8.17
N TYR A 133 -15.70 -20.54 -7.73
CA TYR A 133 -15.29 -19.34 -7.00
C TYR A 133 -14.51 -18.36 -7.86
N ARG A 134 -14.41 -18.62 -9.16
CA ARG A 134 -13.62 -17.79 -10.08
C ARG A 134 -14.09 -16.34 -10.09
N SER A 135 -13.15 -15.44 -10.26
CA SER A 135 -13.43 -14.08 -10.67
C SER A 135 -13.84 -14.07 -12.14
N THR A 136 -14.82 -13.26 -12.51
CA THR A 136 -15.18 -13.04 -13.92
C THR A 136 -14.43 -11.83 -14.47
N ASP A 137 -14.44 -11.61 -15.78
CA ASP A 137 -13.74 -10.49 -16.43
C ASP A 137 -14.18 -9.11 -15.91
N LEU A 138 -15.25 -9.06 -15.15
CA LEU A 138 -15.87 -7.82 -14.68
C LEU A 138 -16.03 -7.76 -13.14
N ASP A 139 -15.97 -8.93 -12.44
CA ASP A 139 -16.35 -8.99 -11.03
C ASP A 139 -15.70 -10.17 -10.29
N ASP A 140 -15.37 -9.99 -9.00
CA ASP A 140 -15.07 -11.05 -8.03
C ASP A 140 -16.38 -11.67 -7.50
N GLU A 141 -17.36 -11.84 -8.39
CA GLU A 141 -18.76 -12.14 -8.10
C GLU A 141 -18.99 -13.41 -7.26
N ASN A 142 -18.01 -14.32 -7.25
CA ASN A 142 -18.18 -15.62 -6.63
C ASN A 142 -17.35 -15.82 -5.35
N SER A 143 -16.62 -14.82 -4.91
CA SER A 143 -15.77 -14.93 -3.72
C SER A 143 -16.57 -15.12 -2.43
N GLN A 144 -17.80 -14.58 -2.35
CA GLN A 144 -18.70 -14.83 -1.23
C GLN A 144 -19.01 -16.32 -1.04
N TYR A 145 -19.11 -17.10 -2.13
CA TYR A 145 -19.34 -18.54 -2.03
C TYR A 145 -18.12 -19.29 -1.48
N LEU A 146 -16.91 -18.81 -1.81
CA LEU A 146 -15.69 -19.36 -1.23
C LEU A 146 -15.68 -19.17 0.29
N VAL A 147 -15.98 -17.94 0.75
CA VAL A 147 -16.05 -17.65 2.17
C VAL A 147 -17.15 -18.48 2.85
N GLN A 148 -18.34 -18.58 2.25
CA GLN A 148 -19.45 -19.40 2.78
C GLN A 148 -19.05 -20.85 2.93
N ASP A 149 -18.50 -21.48 1.88
CA ASP A 149 -18.14 -22.91 1.91
C ASP A 149 -16.99 -23.18 2.91
N ILE A 150 -16.01 -22.29 3.02
CA ILE A 150 -14.97 -22.36 4.05
C ILE A 150 -15.57 -22.29 5.46
N MET A 151 -16.47 -21.35 5.67
CA MET A 151 -17.07 -21.13 6.99
C MET A 151 -17.98 -22.30 7.41
N GLU A 152 -18.64 -22.97 6.48
CA GLU A 152 -19.40 -24.20 6.77
C GLU A 152 -18.48 -25.30 7.30
N GLU A 153 -17.29 -25.49 6.74
CA GLU A 153 -16.30 -26.44 7.23
C GLU A 153 -15.68 -26.03 8.57
N LEU A 154 -15.43 -24.73 8.77
CA LEU A 154 -14.85 -24.22 10.02
C LEU A 154 -15.84 -24.27 11.20
N LYS A 155 -17.15 -24.10 10.97
CA LYS A 155 -18.19 -24.23 11.98
C LYS A 155 -18.25 -25.63 12.61
N MET A 156 -17.75 -26.63 11.91
CA MET A 156 -17.69 -28.02 12.41
C MET A 156 -16.46 -28.29 13.28
N ARG A 157 -15.57 -27.30 13.46
CA ARG A 157 -14.32 -27.39 14.20
C ARG A 157 -14.43 -26.65 15.53
N ASP A 158 -13.64 -27.07 16.50
CA ASP A 158 -13.51 -26.40 17.80
C ASP A 158 -12.55 -25.21 17.66
N ILE A 159 -13.10 -24.02 17.33
CA ILE A 159 -12.35 -22.79 17.12
C ILE A 159 -12.76 -21.76 18.17
N GLU A 160 -11.77 -21.23 18.90
CA GLU A 160 -11.95 -20.15 19.86
C GLU A 160 -12.09 -18.79 19.14
N TRP A 161 -13.27 -18.51 18.62
CA TRP A 161 -13.55 -17.31 17.81
C TRP A 161 -13.27 -15.99 18.54
N SER A 162 -13.36 -15.97 19.87
CA SER A 162 -13.05 -14.83 20.72
C SER A 162 -11.62 -14.29 20.54
N ARG A 163 -10.68 -15.13 20.11
CA ARG A 163 -9.28 -14.73 19.86
C ARG A 163 -9.12 -13.80 18.67
N TYR A 164 -10.06 -13.84 17.75
CA TYR A 164 -10.03 -13.08 16.50
C TYR A 164 -10.91 -11.84 16.52
N ASP A 165 -11.63 -11.59 17.62
CA ASP A 165 -12.36 -10.36 17.92
C ASP A 165 -11.45 -9.45 18.78
N TRP A 166 -10.57 -8.70 18.12
CA TRP A 166 -9.50 -7.95 18.78
C TRP A 166 -9.99 -6.75 19.59
N ASN A 167 -11.12 -6.18 19.19
CA ASN A 167 -11.71 -4.97 19.78
C ASN A 167 -12.96 -5.24 20.63
N GLY A 168 -13.38 -6.49 20.73
CA GLY A 168 -14.51 -6.92 21.56
C GLY A 168 -15.89 -6.49 21.05
N ASP A 169 -16.02 -6.21 19.75
CA ASP A 169 -17.28 -5.73 19.15
C ASP A 169 -18.19 -6.83 18.61
N GLY A 170 -17.76 -8.09 18.72
CA GLY A 170 -18.49 -9.26 18.25
C GLY A 170 -18.21 -9.63 16.80
N TYR A 171 -17.24 -8.97 16.14
CA TYR A 171 -16.79 -9.35 14.82
C TYR A 171 -15.39 -9.99 14.88
N VAL A 172 -15.19 -11.05 14.10
CA VAL A 172 -13.86 -11.49 13.72
C VAL A 172 -13.24 -10.37 12.89
N ASN A 173 -12.10 -9.84 13.31
CA ASN A 173 -11.54 -8.64 12.67
C ASN A 173 -11.30 -8.86 11.18
N GLN A 174 -10.71 -10.01 10.80
CA GLN A 174 -10.54 -10.39 9.39
C GLN A 174 -10.30 -11.89 9.24
N LEU A 175 -10.63 -12.42 8.05
CA LEU A 175 -10.34 -13.78 7.62
C LEU A 175 -9.32 -13.70 6.47
N LEU A 176 -8.15 -14.35 6.61
CA LEU A 176 -7.17 -14.47 5.55
C LEU A 176 -7.26 -15.85 4.90
N ILE A 177 -7.43 -15.89 3.59
CA ILE A 177 -7.59 -17.12 2.80
C ILE A 177 -6.43 -17.22 1.81
N VAL A 178 -5.65 -18.30 1.90
CA VAL A 178 -4.67 -18.68 0.88
C VAL A 178 -5.25 -19.85 0.08
N TYR A 179 -5.52 -19.64 -1.19
CA TYR A 179 -6.07 -20.68 -2.05
C TYR A 179 -4.99 -21.34 -2.91
N ALA A 180 -5.14 -22.68 -3.12
CA ALA A 180 -4.21 -23.50 -3.87
C ALA A 180 -4.07 -23.04 -5.32
N GLY A 181 -2.83 -23.04 -5.83
CA GLY A 181 -2.46 -22.72 -7.19
C GLY A 181 -2.31 -21.23 -7.45
N LYS A 182 -2.49 -20.85 -8.73
CA LYS A 182 -2.20 -19.49 -9.24
C LYS A 182 -3.39 -18.56 -9.14
N GLY A 183 -3.09 -17.30 -8.89
CA GLY A 183 -4.07 -16.22 -8.95
C GLY A 183 -4.23 -15.64 -10.35
N MET A 184 -5.40 -15.03 -10.61
CA MET A 184 -5.70 -14.39 -11.89
C MET A 184 -4.79 -13.19 -12.18
N ASN A 185 -4.24 -12.58 -11.13
CA ASN A 185 -3.29 -11.47 -11.20
C ASN A 185 -1.91 -11.88 -11.75
N ASP A 186 -1.48 -13.14 -11.54
CA ASP A 186 -0.14 -13.60 -11.90
C ASP A 186 -0.16 -15.06 -12.41
N GLY A 187 -0.50 -15.22 -13.68
CA GLY A 187 -0.38 -16.46 -14.44
C GLY A 187 -1.53 -17.44 -14.30
N GLY A 188 -2.57 -17.13 -13.55
CA GLY A 188 -3.84 -17.85 -13.58
C GLY A 188 -4.65 -17.52 -14.85
N ASP A 189 -5.51 -18.45 -15.24
CA ASP A 189 -6.47 -18.25 -16.34
C ASP A 189 -7.80 -17.66 -15.82
N GLY A 190 -8.78 -17.49 -16.70
CA GLY A 190 -10.12 -16.99 -16.35
C GLY A 190 -10.95 -17.92 -15.45
N ASN A 191 -10.39 -19.04 -14.97
CA ASN A 191 -11.01 -19.95 -14.03
C ASN A 191 -10.40 -19.86 -12.62
N THR A 192 -9.61 -18.81 -12.36
CA THR A 192 -8.96 -18.56 -11.09
C THR A 192 -9.57 -17.36 -10.35
N ILE A 193 -9.15 -17.17 -9.12
CA ILE A 193 -9.62 -16.10 -8.27
C ILE A 193 -8.63 -14.94 -8.40
N TRP A 194 -9.14 -13.70 -8.46
CA TRP A 194 -8.33 -12.50 -8.32
C TRP A 194 -8.07 -12.27 -6.82
N PRO A 195 -6.82 -12.11 -6.37
CA PRO A 195 -6.53 -11.74 -5.00
C PRO A 195 -7.17 -10.39 -4.67
N HIS A 196 -7.85 -10.33 -3.53
CA HIS A 196 -8.55 -9.11 -3.10
C HIS A 196 -8.92 -9.17 -1.63
N GLN A 197 -9.19 -8.01 -1.05
CA GLN A 197 -9.89 -7.85 0.22
C GLN A 197 -11.32 -7.38 -0.04
N TRP A 198 -12.29 -7.92 0.72
CA TRP A 198 -13.67 -7.49 0.65
C TRP A 198 -14.45 -7.77 1.94
N TRP A 199 -15.75 -7.43 1.94
CA TRP A 199 -16.69 -7.70 3.04
C TRP A 199 -17.87 -8.52 2.54
N MET A 200 -18.30 -9.52 3.33
CA MET A 200 -19.49 -10.31 3.03
C MET A 200 -20.74 -9.42 2.90
N SER A 201 -20.86 -8.46 3.81
CA SER A 201 -21.97 -7.50 3.81
C SER A 201 -22.03 -6.51 2.63
N GLU A 202 -21.03 -6.50 1.76
CA GLU A 202 -20.99 -5.69 0.53
C GLU A 202 -21.26 -6.50 -0.74
N HIS A 203 -21.42 -7.82 -0.63
CA HIS A 203 -21.89 -8.64 -1.74
C HIS A 203 -23.41 -8.56 -1.87
N LEU A 204 -23.92 -8.53 -3.11
CA LEU A 204 -25.34 -8.64 -3.40
C LEU A 204 -25.77 -10.11 -3.47
N LYS A 205 -26.98 -10.42 -3.03
CA LYS A 205 -27.55 -11.76 -3.16
C LYS A 205 -27.97 -12.02 -4.62
N ASP A 206 -27.61 -13.18 -5.17
CA ASP A 206 -27.98 -13.55 -6.53
C ASP A 206 -29.49 -13.66 -6.73
N SER A 207 -30.19 -14.13 -5.69
CA SER A 207 -31.65 -14.29 -5.72
C SER A 207 -32.40 -12.96 -5.58
N GLU A 208 -31.75 -11.95 -5.05
CA GLU A 208 -32.33 -10.63 -4.72
C GLU A 208 -31.27 -9.56 -5.00
N PRO A 209 -31.13 -9.09 -6.24
CA PRO A 209 -30.02 -8.25 -6.68
C PRO A 209 -29.95 -6.86 -6.04
N ASP A 210 -30.94 -6.48 -5.26
CA ASP A 210 -30.97 -5.23 -4.46
C ASP A 210 -30.75 -5.47 -2.96
N VAL A 211 -30.48 -6.73 -2.55
CA VAL A 211 -30.29 -7.13 -1.15
C VAL A 211 -28.86 -7.60 -0.94
N TYR A 212 -28.21 -7.03 0.08
CA TYR A 212 -26.88 -7.43 0.48
C TYR A 212 -26.86 -8.76 1.23
N CYS A 213 -25.75 -9.47 1.15
CA CYS A 213 -25.47 -10.62 2.00
C CYS A 213 -25.31 -10.16 3.46
N GLU A 214 -25.53 -11.09 4.38
CA GLU A 214 -25.25 -10.84 5.80
C GLU A 214 -23.84 -11.36 6.13
N PRO A 215 -23.16 -10.80 7.15
CA PRO A 215 -21.98 -11.42 7.75
C PRO A 215 -22.29 -12.86 8.20
N ILE A 216 -21.30 -13.70 8.22
CA ILE A 216 -21.46 -15.13 8.57
C ILE A 216 -21.35 -15.30 10.08
N GLU A 217 -22.40 -15.84 10.72
CA GLU A 217 -22.42 -16.12 12.15
C GLU A 217 -21.62 -17.40 12.49
N VAL A 218 -20.80 -17.32 13.54
CA VAL A 218 -20.06 -18.42 14.16
C VAL A 218 -20.18 -18.32 15.67
N SER A 219 -20.01 -19.43 16.40
CA SER A 219 -20.21 -19.45 17.85
C SER A 219 -19.11 -20.19 18.57
N CYS A 220 -18.71 -19.71 19.74
CA CYS A 220 -17.93 -20.45 20.74
C CYS A 220 -18.29 -19.95 22.15
N ASP A 221 -18.24 -20.84 23.14
CA ASP A 221 -18.49 -20.50 24.55
C ASP A 221 -19.83 -19.80 24.81
N ASP A 222 -20.90 -20.24 24.14
CA ASP A 222 -22.24 -19.64 24.21
C ASP A 222 -22.31 -18.17 23.75
N LYS A 223 -21.35 -17.71 22.96
CA LYS A 223 -21.30 -16.38 22.37
C LYS A 223 -21.18 -16.47 20.84
N ASP A 224 -21.91 -15.60 20.16
CA ASP A 224 -21.89 -15.49 18.70
C ASP A 224 -20.93 -14.39 18.25
N TYR A 225 -20.28 -14.63 17.12
CA TYR A 225 -19.38 -13.73 16.42
C TYR A 225 -19.77 -13.65 14.95
N LEU A 226 -19.42 -12.55 14.29
CA LEU A 226 -19.72 -12.33 12.89
C LEU A 226 -18.42 -12.24 12.07
N VAL A 227 -18.35 -12.98 10.97
CA VAL A 227 -17.26 -12.89 9.98
C VAL A 227 -17.76 -12.08 8.80
N ASP A 228 -17.15 -10.91 8.56
CA ASP A 228 -17.53 -9.97 7.50
C ASP A 228 -16.33 -9.65 6.60
N CYS A 229 -15.24 -9.11 7.17
CA CYS A 229 -14.02 -8.76 6.46
C CYS A 229 -13.19 -9.99 6.13
N TYR A 230 -12.76 -10.11 4.88
CA TYR A 230 -11.86 -11.19 4.44
C TYR A 230 -10.90 -10.71 3.37
N CYS A 231 -9.78 -11.40 3.20
CA CYS A 231 -8.94 -11.27 2.03
C CYS A 231 -8.56 -12.64 1.45
N THR A 232 -8.34 -12.70 0.14
CA THR A 232 -7.97 -13.90 -0.60
C THR A 232 -6.66 -13.68 -1.31
N VAL A 233 -5.76 -14.66 -1.25
CA VAL A 233 -4.44 -14.63 -1.90
C VAL A 233 -4.14 -16.01 -2.50
N GLN A 234 -3.42 -16.04 -3.61
CA GLN A 234 -2.99 -17.27 -4.26
C GLN A 234 -1.82 -17.93 -3.51
N GLU A 235 -1.68 -19.26 -3.68
CA GLU A 235 -0.48 -19.99 -3.28
C GLU A 235 0.73 -19.58 -4.10
N GLU A 236 0.57 -19.46 -5.42
CA GLU A 236 1.64 -19.26 -6.38
C GLU A 236 1.41 -18.05 -7.29
N GLY A 237 2.51 -17.43 -7.69
CA GLY A 237 2.58 -16.53 -8.84
C GLY A 237 3.60 -17.03 -9.87
N VAL A 238 3.53 -16.53 -11.10
CA VAL A 238 4.49 -16.84 -12.18
C VAL A 238 5.66 -15.87 -12.18
N THR A 239 5.38 -14.60 -11.86
CA THR A 239 6.37 -13.51 -11.91
C THR A 239 6.79 -13.03 -10.54
N SER A 240 5.98 -13.31 -9.52
CA SER A 240 6.24 -12.89 -8.15
C SER A 240 5.74 -13.92 -7.13
N ALA A 241 6.38 -13.96 -5.97
CA ALA A 241 5.87 -14.75 -4.84
C ALA A 241 4.58 -14.16 -4.29
N SER A 242 3.73 -15.02 -3.74
CA SER A 242 2.50 -14.61 -3.06
C SER A 242 2.73 -13.81 -1.78
N PHE A 243 3.91 -13.89 -1.18
CA PHE A 243 4.24 -13.25 0.09
C PHE A 243 3.96 -11.72 0.08
N GLY A 244 4.44 -11.01 -0.94
CA GLY A 244 4.16 -9.56 -1.06
C GLY A 244 2.68 -9.27 -1.30
N THR A 245 1.98 -10.13 -2.06
CA THR A 245 0.53 -10.03 -2.25
C THR A 245 -0.22 -10.29 -0.94
N ILE A 246 0.22 -11.26 -0.11
CA ILE A 246 -0.33 -11.46 1.23
C ILE A 246 -0.21 -10.18 2.07
N CYS A 247 0.97 -9.57 2.10
CA CYS A 247 1.18 -8.33 2.85
C CYS A 247 0.27 -7.20 2.34
N HIS A 248 0.08 -7.07 1.03
CA HIS A 248 -0.76 -6.06 0.39
C HIS A 248 -2.24 -6.26 0.70
N GLU A 249 -2.80 -7.42 0.34
CA GLU A 249 -4.24 -7.71 0.54
C GLU A 249 -4.63 -7.72 2.02
N TYR A 250 -3.74 -8.22 2.87
CA TYR A 250 -3.98 -8.18 4.31
C TYR A 250 -3.93 -6.75 4.88
N SER A 251 -3.15 -5.85 4.29
CA SER A 251 -3.11 -4.43 4.68
C SER A 251 -4.42 -3.70 4.37
N HIS A 252 -5.17 -4.12 3.36
CA HIS A 252 -6.53 -3.62 3.15
C HIS A 252 -7.45 -3.94 4.33
N CYS A 253 -7.24 -5.08 5.01
CA CYS A 253 -7.98 -5.40 6.24
C CYS A 253 -7.68 -4.41 7.39
N PHE A 254 -6.58 -3.66 7.33
CA PHE A 254 -6.27 -2.56 8.25
C PHE A 254 -6.90 -1.22 7.83
N GLY A 255 -7.62 -1.20 6.71
CA GLY A 255 -8.28 -0.02 6.18
C GLY A 255 -7.43 0.81 5.20
N PHE A 256 -6.28 0.32 4.75
CA PHE A 256 -5.51 1.01 3.72
C PHE A 256 -6.14 0.84 2.33
N PRO A 257 -6.28 1.94 1.56
CA PRO A 257 -6.70 1.87 0.17
C PRO A 257 -5.53 1.58 -0.76
N ASP A 258 -5.82 1.22 -2.01
CA ASP A 258 -4.83 1.25 -3.07
C ASP A 258 -4.40 2.68 -3.43
N PHE A 259 -3.10 2.85 -3.71
CA PHE A 259 -2.54 4.13 -4.15
C PHE A 259 -2.20 4.18 -5.64
N TYR A 260 -2.32 3.08 -6.36
CA TYR A 260 -2.15 3.07 -7.80
C TYR A 260 -3.37 3.64 -8.55
N ASN A 261 -3.16 3.99 -9.83
CA ASN A 261 -4.23 4.37 -10.74
C ASN A 261 -3.95 3.77 -12.13
N GLY A 262 -4.43 2.58 -12.35
CA GLY A 262 -4.15 1.83 -13.56
C GLY A 262 -2.63 1.63 -13.75
N SER A 263 -2.12 1.95 -14.94
CA SER A 263 -0.69 1.83 -15.26
C SER A 263 0.17 2.98 -14.73
N THR A 264 -0.44 4.08 -14.27
CA THR A 264 0.29 5.26 -13.79
C THR A 264 0.61 5.12 -12.31
N LYS A 265 1.90 5.26 -11.96
CA LYS A 265 2.43 5.16 -10.61
C LYS A 265 2.68 6.54 -10.04
N TYR A 266 2.23 6.77 -8.82
CA TYR A 266 2.43 8.01 -8.08
C TYR A 266 3.29 7.82 -6.84
N VAL A 267 3.28 6.60 -6.28
CA VAL A 267 4.17 6.15 -5.21
C VAL A 267 4.96 4.91 -5.63
N GLY A 268 4.42 4.10 -6.55
CA GLY A 268 5.11 3.01 -7.24
C GLY A 268 5.69 1.96 -6.29
N SER A 269 6.89 1.49 -6.60
CA SER A 269 7.58 0.48 -5.79
C SER A 269 8.11 0.99 -4.44
N TRP A 270 7.85 2.26 -4.08
CA TRP A 270 8.18 2.81 -2.77
C TRP A 270 7.14 2.47 -1.70
N ASP A 271 5.96 2.01 -2.09
CA ASP A 271 4.81 1.81 -1.22
C ASP A 271 4.17 0.45 -1.45
N LEU A 272 3.81 -0.25 -0.34
CA LEU A 272 3.18 -1.57 -0.38
C LEU A 272 1.83 -1.53 -1.11
N MET A 273 1.04 -0.47 -0.88
CA MET A 273 -0.32 -0.32 -1.41
C MET A 273 -0.35 0.24 -2.85
N ASP A 274 0.83 0.30 -3.52
CA ASP A 274 0.96 0.49 -4.96
C ASP A 274 1.70 -0.74 -5.52
N TYR A 275 2.92 -0.64 -6.02
CA TYR A 275 3.67 -1.74 -6.64
C TYR A 275 4.78 -2.31 -5.75
N GLY A 276 4.91 -1.80 -4.54
CA GLY A 276 5.92 -2.22 -3.58
C GLY A 276 5.76 -3.67 -3.11
N ASN A 277 4.58 -4.25 -3.26
CA ASN A 277 4.32 -5.67 -2.99
C ASN A 277 5.13 -6.61 -3.92
N TYR A 278 5.49 -6.18 -5.12
CA TYR A 278 6.28 -6.97 -6.07
C TYR A 278 7.79 -6.82 -5.93
N ASN A 279 8.26 -5.99 -5.00
CA ASN A 279 9.68 -5.78 -4.76
C ASN A 279 10.40 -7.10 -4.41
N GLY A 280 11.64 -7.23 -4.89
CA GLY A 280 12.40 -8.46 -4.69
C GLY A 280 11.74 -9.71 -5.26
N GLY A 281 10.90 -9.57 -6.31
CA GLY A 281 10.11 -10.68 -6.85
C GLY A 281 9.00 -11.14 -5.91
N GLY A 282 8.45 -10.24 -5.11
CA GLY A 282 7.41 -10.50 -4.12
C GLY A 282 7.91 -11.05 -2.78
N TYR A 283 9.22 -11.24 -2.61
CA TYR A 283 9.81 -11.76 -1.36
C TYR A 283 10.28 -10.67 -0.39
N CYS A 284 10.41 -9.43 -0.88
CA CYS A 284 10.88 -8.29 -0.10
C CYS A 284 9.99 -7.07 -0.38
N PRO A 285 8.70 -7.12 0.01
CA PRO A 285 7.78 -6.02 -0.24
C PRO A 285 8.25 -4.74 0.47
N ALA A 286 7.85 -3.58 -0.08
CA ALA A 286 8.12 -2.30 0.54
C ALA A 286 7.53 -2.24 1.95
N GLY A 287 8.26 -1.65 2.89
CA GLY A 287 7.69 -1.31 4.19
C GLY A 287 6.72 -0.14 4.07
N TYR A 288 5.81 -0.03 5.04
CA TYR A 288 4.89 1.10 5.12
C TYR A 288 5.62 2.44 5.17
N SER A 289 5.04 3.44 4.55
CA SER A 289 5.47 4.83 4.67
C SER A 289 5.26 5.39 6.09
N ALA A 290 5.87 6.52 6.38
CA ALA A 290 5.63 7.21 7.64
C ALA A 290 4.17 7.67 7.80
N HIS A 291 3.47 7.95 6.69
CA HIS A 291 2.04 8.29 6.69
C HIS A 291 1.20 7.10 7.15
N GLU A 292 1.41 5.93 6.55
CA GLU A 292 0.69 4.70 6.90
C GLU A 292 0.97 4.28 8.36
N ARG A 293 2.24 4.31 8.79
CA ARG A 293 2.61 4.03 10.19
C ARG A 293 2.00 5.04 11.17
N TRP A 294 1.85 6.29 10.76
CA TRP A 294 1.15 7.29 11.56
C TRP A 294 -0.34 6.99 11.68
N MET A 295 -0.98 6.60 10.60
CA MET A 295 -2.39 6.18 10.62
C MET A 295 -2.62 4.97 11.53
N MET A 296 -1.68 4.03 11.56
CA MET A 296 -1.73 2.85 12.45
C MET A 296 -1.39 3.17 13.92
N GLY A 297 -0.92 4.37 14.22
CA GLY A 297 -0.48 4.74 15.56
C GLY A 297 0.91 4.22 15.93
N TRP A 298 1.66 3.67 14.97
CA TRP A 298 3.01 3.13 15.20
C TRP A 298 4.11 4.19 15.15
N LEU A 299 3.82 5.35 14.58
CA LEU A 299 4.72 6.48 14.46
C LEU A 299 3.93 7.79 14.61
N THR A 300 4.57 8.81 15.21
CA THR A 300 4.05 10.18 15.18
C THR A 300 5.12 11.07 14.56
N PRO A 301 4.90 11.62 13.36
CA PRO A 301 5.89 12.47 12.72
C PRO A 301 6.08 13.78 13.48
N THR A 302 7.32 14.26 13.52
CA THR A 302 7.64 15.55 14.14
C THR A 302 7.27 16.69 13.21
N GLU A 303 6.37 17.57 13.62
CA GLU A 303 5.98 18.74 12.82
C GLU A 303 7.06 19.81 12.84
N LEU A 304 7.48 20.24 11.65
CA LEU A 304 8.46 21.30 11.44
C LEU A 304 7.74 22.64 11.25
N SER A 305 7.84 23.52 12.25
CA SER A 305 7.20 24.85 12.26
C SER A 305 8.19 25.99 12.36
N THR A 306 9.45 25.73 12.69
CA THR A 306 10.51 26.73 12.83
C THR A 306 11.77 26.29 12.11
N THR A 307 12.49 27.25 11.52
CA THR A 307 13.76 26.99 10.82
C THR A 307 14.70 26.16 11.70
N THR A 308 15.11 25.01 11.18
CA THR A 308 15.96 24.05 11.90
C THR A 308 16.80 23.21 10.93
N THR A 309 17.84 22.58 11.47
CA THR A 309 18.66 21.62 10.73
C THR A 309 18.48 20.24 11.35
N ILE A 310 18.14 19.28 10.53
CA ILE A 310 18.03 17.87 10.90
C ILE A 310 19.31 17.16 10.46
N THR A 311 19.91 16.44 11.38
CA THR A 311 21.14 15.67 11.12
C THR A 311 20.98 14.24 11.61
N ASN A 312 21.63 13.31 10.93
CA ASN A 312 21.64 11.89 11.29
C ASN A 312 20.22 11.29 11.44
N MET A 313 19.30 11.66 10.55
CA MET A 313 17.98 11.06 10.49
C MET A 313 18.13 9.58 10.08
N PRO A 314 17.79 8.61 10.95
CA PRO A 314 17.89 7.18 10.65
C PRO A 314 16.93 6.77 9.55
N THR A 315 17.12 5.58 9.01
CA THR A 315 16.13 5.01 8.10
C THR A 315 14.81 4.72 8.83
N LEU A 316 13.70 4.91 8.12
CA LEU A 316 12.36 4.67 8.64
C LEU A 316 12.16 3.22 9.11
N SER A 317 12.91 2.26 8.56
CA SER A 317 12.87 0.85 8.99
C SER A 317 13.48 0.62 10.36
N ASP A 318 14.44 1.45 10.78
CA ASP A 318 15.19 1.25 12.02
C ASP A 318 14.55 1.97 13.21
N GLU A 319 14.10 3.21 12.98
CA GLU A 319 13.54 4.05 14.05
C GLU A 319 12.27 4.80 13.59
N PRO A 320 11.29 5.02 14.49
CA PRO A 320 10.04 5.73 14.18
C PRO A 320 10.27 7.24 14.03
N GLN A 321 11.12 7.65 13.08
CA GLN A 321 11.46 9.04 12.86
C GLN A 321 11.08 9.51 11.47
N ALA A 322 10.15 10.47 11.41
CA ALA A 322 9.73 11.17 10.22
C ALA A 322 9.36 12.62 10.55
N TYR A 323 9.28 13.47 9.55
CA TYR A 323 8.96 14.87 9.72
C TYR A 323 7.74 15.27 8.90
N LEU A 324 7.00 16.25 9.40
CA LEU A 324 5.76 16.75 8.81
C LEU A 324 5.88 18.25 8.53
N ILE A 325 5.44 18.70 7.37
CA ILE A 325 5.31 20.11 6.99
C ILE A 325 3.88 20.33 6.53
N ARG A 326 3.08 21.09 7.30
CA ARG A 326 1.68 21.36 6.98
C ARG A 326 1.50 22.58 6.09
N ASN A 327 0.45 22.55 5.28
CA ASN A 327 -0.16 23.75 4.72
C ASN A 327 -0.86 24.51 5.86
N ASP A 328 -0.42 25.75 6.12
CA ASP A 328 -1.00 26.55 7.22
C ASP A 328 -2.45 26.99 6.92
N GLY A 329 -2.85 27.02 5.66
CA GLY A 329 -4.21 27.33 5.23
C GLY A 329 -5.16 26.13 5.20
N HIS A 330 -4.63 24.90 5.15
CA HIS A 330 -5.39 23.65 5.10
C HIS A 330 -4.63 22.51 5.78
N GLN A 331 -5.02 22.20 7.01
CA GLN A 331 -4.24 21.31 7.90
C GLN A 331 -4.19 19.86 7.46
N ASP A 332 -5.13 19.41 6.64
CA ASP A 332 -5.18 18.04 6.10
C ASP A 332 -4.34 17.89 4.82
N GLU A 333 -3.71 18.98 4.34
CA GLU A 333 -2.70 18.94 3.30
C GLU A 333 -1.31 19.18 3.88
N TYR A 334 -0.38 18.24 3.62
CA TYR A 334 0.95 18.27 4.20
C TYR A 334 1.98 17.48 3.38
N TYR A 335 3.25 17.74 3.66
CA TYR A 335 4.36 16.90 3.23
C TYR A 335 4.85 16.04 4.38
N ILE A 336 5.14 14.76 4.12
CA ILE A 336 5.85 13.88 5.04
C ILE A 336 7.23 13.56 4.46
N ILE A 337 8.25 13.68 5.29
CA ILE A 337 9.66 13.48 4.94
C ILE A 337 10.15 12.25 5.70
N GLU A 338 10.67 11.28 5.00
CA GLU A 338 11.22 10.05 5.55
C GLU A 338 12.52 9.64 4.86
N ASN A 339 13.36 8.90 5.57
CA ASN A 339 14.60 8.33 5.03
C ASN A 339 14.39 6.85 4.71
N ARG A 340 14.55 6.49 3.44
CA ARG A 340 14.40 5.11 2.93
C ARG A 340 15.72 4.61 2.39
N GLN A 341 16.16 3.45 2.86
CA GLN A 341 17.43 2.83 2.44
C GLN A 341 17.21 1.39 1.97
N GLN A 342 18.05 0.92 1.06
CA GLN A 342 18.00 -0.44 0.52
C GLN A 342 18.61 -1.45 1.50
N ILE A 343 18.06 -1.53 2.71
CA ILE A 343 18.46 -2.45 3.79
C ILE A 343 17.21 -3.11 4.41
N GLY A 344 17.35 -4.31 4.95
CA GLY A 344 16.25 -5.06 5.54
C GLY A 344 15.06 -5.19 4.57
N TRP A 345 13.86 -4.82 5.00
CA TRP A 345 12.66 -4.77 4.15
C TRP A 345 12.75 -3.72 3.03
N GLY A 346 13.68 -2.78 3.16
CA GLY A 346 13.98 -1.81 2.11
C GLY A 346 14.89 -2.36 1.01
N ALA A 347 15.48 -3.54 1.13
CA ALA A 347 16.44 -4.08 0.15
C ALA A 347 15.85 -4.22 -1.26
N GLY A 348 14.51 -4.39 -1.36
CA GLY A 348 13.77 -4.43 -2.61
C GLY A 348 13.34 -3.07 -3.16
N LEU A 349 13.57 -1.97 -2.45
CA LEU A 349 13.19 -0.63 -2.89
C LEU A 349 13.90 -0.23 -4.19
N PRO A 350 13.30 0.65 -5.00
CA PRO A 350 13.90 1.08 -6.26
C PRO A 350 15.19 1.90 -6.08
N GLY A 351 15.39 2.51 -4.89
CA GLY A 351 16.55 3.34 -4.58
C GLY A 351 16.69 3.61 -3.08
N SER A 352 17.61 4.51 -2.74
CA SER A 352 17.86 4.99 -1.38
C SER A 352 17.87 6.51 -1.33
N GLY A 353 17.36 7.11 -0.26
CA GLY A 353 17.38 8.55 -0.05
C GLY A 353 16.23 9.06 0.79
N ILE A 354 16.06 10.38 0.78
CA ILE A 354 14.94 11.07 1.41
C ILE A 354 13.75 11.02 0.44
N ILE A 355 12.64 10.46 0.91
CA ILE A 355 11.36 10.48 0.19
C ILE A 355 10.46 11.55 0.82
N ILE A 356 9.78 12.29 -0.04
CA ILE A 356 8.84 13.32 0.37
C ILE A 356 7.48 13.01 -0.23
N PHE A 357 6.53 12.63 0.63
CA PHE A 357 5.14 12.45 0.21
C PHE A 357 4.39 13.78 0.29
N HIS A 358 3.57 14.07 -0.69
CA HIS A 358 2.53 15.09 -0.65
C HIS A 358 1.21 14.40 -0.41
N VAL A 359 0.63 14.67 0.73
CA VAL A 359 -0.65 14.11 1.17
C VAL A 359 -1.67 15.23 1.24
N ASP A 360 -2.83 14.99 0.66
CA ASP A 360 -4.05 15.79 0.81
C ASP A 360 -5.12 14.84 1.35
N TYR A 361 -5.09 14.68 2.69
CA TYR A 361 -5.87 13.66 3.37
C TYR A 361 -7.36 13.98 3.35
N ASP A 362 -8.13 13.04 2.83
CA ASP A 362 -9.60 13.08 2.82
C ASP A 362 -10.10 11.74 3.39
N PRO A 363 -10.62 11.70 4.63
CA PRO A 363 -11.03 10.47 5.27
C PRO A 363 -12.13 9.73 4.49
N ASP A 364 -13.01 10.44 3.81
CA ASP A 364 -14.07 9.80 3.01
C ASP A 364 -13.49 9.09 1.78
N LEU A 365 -12.42 9.63 1.23
CA LEU A 365 -11.73 9.06 0.09
C LEU A 365 -10.86 7.86 0.48
N TRP A 366 -10.24 7.90 1.66
CA TRP A 366 -9.43 6.79 2.19
C TRP A 366 -10.25 5.54 2.49
N VAL A 367 -11.50 5.69 2.92
CA VAL A 367 -12.41 4.57 3.19
C VAL A 367 -13.30 4.19 2.01
N SER A 368 -13.14 4.88 0.87
CA SER A 368 -13.94 4.61 -0.32
C SER A 368 -13.53 3.30 -0.97
N THR A 369 -14.49 2.45 -1.28
CA THR A 369 -14.27 1.18 -1.99
C THR A 369 -14.39 1.31 -3.52
N ILE A 370 -14.74 2.49 -4.02
CA ILE A 370 -14.87 2.76 -5.45
C ILE A 370 -13.77 3.69 -5.95
N TYR A 371 -13.38 4.67 -5.13
CA TYR A 371 -12.49 5.74 -5.54
C TYR A 371 -11.30 5.79 -4.59
N TYR A 372 -10.16 5.33 -5.06
CA TYR A 372 -8.91 5.39 -4.33
C TYR A 372 -8.33 6.82 -4.33
N PRO A 373 -7.46 7.15 -3.37
CA PRO A 373 -6.92 8.51 -3.24
C PRO A 373 -6.34 9.09 -4.53
N ASN A 374 -5.79 8.24 -5.41
CA ASN A 374 -5.17 8.68 -6.66
C ASN A 374 -6.02 8.44 -7.92
N THR A 375 -7.27 8.00 -7.80
CA THR A 375 -8.16 7.74 -8.95
C THR A 375 -8.59 9.00 -9.67
N TYR A 376 -8.81 10.09 -8.95
CA TYR A 376 -9.29 11.37 -9.51
C TYR A 376 -8.19 12.16 -10.23
N SER A 377 -8.58 13.22 -10.91
CA SER A 377 -7.65 14.16 -11.55
C SER A 377 -6.71 14.83 -10.54
N LYS A 378 -7.18 15.13 -9.34
CA LYS A 378 -6.38 15.52 -8.19
C LYS A 378 -5.85 14.23 -7.53
N LYS A 379 -4.55 14.18 -7.27
CA LYS A 379 -3.91 13.06 -6.60
C LYS A 379 -3.72 13.41 -5.14
N HIS A 380 -4.17 12.54 -4.26
CA HIS A 380 -4.22 12.83 -2.83
C HIS A 380 -3.04 12.24 -2.05
N TYR A 381 -2.30 11.32 -2.69
CA TYR A 381 -1.14 10.66 -2.07
C TYR A 381 -0.08 10.38 -3.13
N ILE A 382 0.96 11.18 -3.17
CA ILE A 382 2.01 11.08 -4.17
C ILE A 382 3.39 11.30 -3.56
N ILE A 383 4.43 10.79 -4.20
CA ILE A 383 5.81 11.23 -3.96
C ILE A 383 6.10 12.48 -4.79
N ILE A 384 6.78 13.46 -4.20
CA ILE A 384 7.37 14.59 -4.91
C ILE A 384 8.75 14.14 -5.40
N PRO A 385 8.90 13.81 -6.71
CA PRO A 385 10.08 13.13 -7.18
C PRO A 385 11.25 14.09 -7.40
N ALA A 386 12.45 13.72 -6.92
CA ALA A 386 13.64 14.54 -7.08
C ALA A 386 14.04 14.79 -8.55
N ASN A 387 13.69 13.88 -9.47
CA ASN A 387 13.92 14.04 -10.90
C ASN A 387 12.88 14.91 -11.64
N ASN A 388 11.92 15.47 -10.91
CA ASN A 388 10.80 16.29 -11.44
C ASN A 388 9.91 15.56 -12.47
N ILE A 389 9.82 14.24 -12.40
CA ILE A 389 8.90 13.42 -13.21
C ILE A 389 7.81 12.86 -12.27
N PRO A 390 6.65 13.51 -12.16
CA PRO A 390 5.66 13.26 -11.09
C PRO A 390 4.86 11.97 -11.27
N SER A 391 5.05 11.25 -12.35
CA SER A 391 4.44 9.94 -12.57
C SER A 391 5.29 9.15 -13.55
N ALA A 392 5.40 7.86 -13.34
CA ALA A 392 6.16 6.98 -14.21
C ALA A 392 5.26 5.84 -14.71
N ASN A 393 5.39 5.51 -16.01
CA ASN A 393 4.86 4.26 -16.56
C ASN A 393 5.81 3.07 -16.27
N SER A 394 6.82 3.29 -15.41
CA SER A 394 7.82 2.31 -14.99
C SER A 394 7.65 1.97 -13.53
N TYR A 395 7.82 0.71 -13.19
CA TYR A 395 7.85 0.23 -11.80
C TYR A 395 9.10 0.72 -11.04
N PHE A 396 10.14 1.16 -11.77
CA PHE A 396 11.39 1.61 -11.20
C PHE A 396 11.41 3.14 -11.13
N CYS A 397 11.23 3.64 -9.93
CA CYS A 397 11.22 5.06 -9.61
C CYS A 397 12.44 5.43 -8.76
N GLN A 398 13.63 4.90 -9.10
CA GLN A 398 14.86 5.10 -8.33
C GLN A 398 15.26 6.57 -8.21
N ASP A 399 14.92 7.36 -9.22
CA ASP A 399 15.30 8.77 -9.34
C ASP A 399 14.35 9.71 -8.56
N TRP A 400 13.45 9.16 -7.75
CA TRP A 400 12.49 9.93 -6.97
C TRP A 400 13.01 10.35 -5.60
N ALA A 401 14.01 9.64 -5.07
CA ALA A 401 14.63 9.96 -3.79
C ALA A 401 15.58 11.16 -3.91
N TYR A 402 15.58 12.02 -2.88
CA TYR A 402 16.54 13.10 -2.71
C TYR A 402 17.78 12.64 -1.94
N PRO A 403 18.99 13.19 -2.26
CA PRO A 403 19.26 14.04 -3.43
C PRO A 403 19.32 13.23 -4.74
N TYR A 404 18.95 13.85 -5.85
CA TYR A 404 19.12 13.25 -7.18
C TYR A 404 19.89 14.21 -8.09
N ASN A 405 21.02 13.79 -8.62
CA ASN A 405 21.98 14.65 -9.31
C ASN A 405 22.32 15.89 -8.45
N ASP A 406 22.13 17.10 -9.01
CA ASP A 406 22.35 18.36 -8.29
C ASP A 406 21.08 18.85 -7.56
N ASN A 407 19.99 18.06 -7.55
CA ASN A 407 18.76 18.43 -6.87
C ASN A 407 18.75 17.90 -5.43
N ASP A 408 19.07 18.77 -4.50
CA ASP A 408 19.12 18.54 -3.05
C ASP A 408 18.14 19.43 -2.27
N SER A 409 17.14 19.98 -2.95
CA SER A 409 16.23 20.95 -2.34
C SER A 409 14.80 20.84 -2.85
N LEU A 410 13.84 21.17 -1.99
CA LEU A 410 12.43 21.37 -2.33
C LEU A 410 11.97 22.73 -1.81
N THR A 411 11.76 23.66 -2.71
CA THR A 411 11.41 25.07 -2.41
C THR A 411 10.27 25.55 -3.30
N ASN A 412 9.75 26.73 -3.07
CA ASN A 412 8.77 27.33 -3.96
C ASN A 412 9.27 27.51 -5.42
N ASN A 413 10.59 27.53 -5.62
CA ASN A 413 11.23 27.81 -6.91
C ASN A 413 12.13 26.69 -7.42
N SER A 414 12.23 25.57 -6.72
CA SER A 414 12.97 24.39 -7.18
C SER A 414 12.21 23.65 -8.29
N GLU A 415 12.85 22.66 -8.89
CA GLU A 415 12.25 21.74 -9.86
C GLU A 415 12.41 20.30 -9.33
N PRO A 416 11.32 19.72 -8.74
CA PRO A 416 9.94 20.20 -8.62
C PRO A 416 9.79 21.34 -7.60
N PRO A 417 8.75 22.21 -7.75
CA PRO A 417 8.44 23.22 -6.75
C PRO A 417 7.57 22.66 -5.62
N ALA A 418 7.67 23.28 -4.41
CA ALA A 418 6.85 22.97 -3.25
C ALA A 418 5.44 23.57 -3.39
N VAL A 419 4.55 22.87 -4.11
CA VAL A 419 3.19 23.32 -4.44
C VAL A 419 2.12 22.63 -3.63
N LEU A 420 1.00 23.29 -3.46
CA LEU A 420 -0.17 22.86 -2.72
C LEU A 420 -1.40 22.71 -3.65
N TYR A 421 -2.41 21.99 -3.17
CA TYR A 421 -3.72 21.88 -3.80
C TYR A 421 -4.74 22.85 -3.21
N HIS A 422 -4.53 23.30 -1.97
CA HIS A 422 -5.33 24.28 -1.27
C HIS A 422 -4.51 25.55 -1.01
N GLU A 423 -5.19 26.69 -1.00
CA GLU A 423 -4.53 27.97 -0.72
C GLU A 423 -3.88 27.95 0.67
N ASN A 424 -2.65 28.48 0.75
CA ASN A 424 -1.99 28.76 2.00
C ASN A 424 -2.55 30.07 2.59
N THR A 425 -2.18 30.40 3.83
CA THR A 425 -2.66 31.58 4.55
C THR A 425 -2.35 32.93 3.88
N ASP A 426 -1.38 32.96 2.96
CA ASP A 426 -1.04 34.12 2.13
C ASP A 426 -1.81 34.19 0.80
N GLY A 427 -2.74 33.25 0.55
CA GLY A 427 -3.52 33.14 -0.67
C GLY A 427 -2.76 32.54 -1.85
N THR A 428 -1.54 32.02 -1.66
CA THR A 428 -0.79 31.30 -2.70
C THR A 428 -1.00 29.79 -2.63
N MET A 429 -0.66 29.09 -3.71
CA MET A 429 -0.64 27.62 -3.79
C MET A 429 0.80 27.11 -3.54
N LEU A 430 1.53 27.75 -2.65
CA LEU A 430 2.92 27.42 -2.33
C LEU A 430 3.06 27.07 -0.86
N MET A 431 3.89 26.08 -0.58
CA MET A 431 4.12 25.63 0.81
C MET A 431 4.76 26.71 1.69
N ASN A 432 5.58 27.61 1.10
CA ASN A 432 6.31 28.67 1.81
C ASN A 432 7.26 28.18 2.92
N LYS A 433 7.51 26.90 2.92
CA LYS A 433 8.43 26.19 3.80
C LYS A 433 9.32 25.33 2.91
N SER A 434 10.61 25.47 3.06
CA SER A 434 11.59 24.93 2.13
C SER A 434 12.53 23.94 2.79
N LEU A 435 12.93 22.93 2.02
CA LEU A 435 13.99 22.00 2.36
C LEU A 435 15.22 22.29 1.51
N TYR A 436 16.39 22.31 2.12
CA TYR A 436 17.69 22.55 1.49
C TYR A 436 18.72 21.56 1.99
N ASP A 437 19.80 21.45 1.25
CA ASP A 437 21.00 20.70 1.65
C ASP A 437 20.64 19.23 2.01
N MET A 438 19.68 18.65 1.30
CA MET A 438 19.30 17.24 1.49
C MET A 438 20.47 16.33 1.11
N ALA A 439 20.92 15.51 2.03
CA ALA A 439 22.07 14.64 1.85
C ALA A 439 21.89 13.31 2.58
N VAL A 440 22.54 12.27 2.06
CA VAL A 440 22.62 10.95 2.69
C VAL A 440 24.09 10.55 2.81
N VAL A 441 24.50 10.18 4.02
CA VAL A 441 25.86 9.71 4.30
C VAL A 441 25.77 8.37 5.03
N GLY A 442 26.19 7.30 4.38
CA GLY A 442 25.85 5.95 4.81
C GLY A 442 24.32 5.79 4.71
N ASP A 443 23.70 5.37 5.81
CA ASP A 443 22.23 5.19 5.89
C ASP A 443 21.52 6.36 6.59
N LEU A 444 22.26 7.42 6.92
CA LEU A 444 21.76 8.59 7.67
C LEU A 444 21.49 9.76 6.73
N ALA A 445 20.28 10.32 6.83
CA ALA A 445 19.89 11.48 6.07
C ALA A 445 20.04 12.78 6.87
N SER A 446 20.17 13.89 6.18
CA SER A 446 20.20 15.24 6.76
C SER A 446 19.59 16.24 5.80
N PHE A 447 19.00 17.31 6.35
CA PHE A 447 18.49 18.43 5.59
C PHE A 447 18.31 19.67 6.46
N ARG A 448 18.17 20.83 5.84
CA ARG A 448 17.85 22.08 6.50
C ARG A 448 16.42 22.53 6.13
N PHE A 449 15.58 22.67 7.12
CA PHE A 449 14.23 23.22 7.00
C PHE A 449 14.23 24.73 7.25
N VAL A 450 13.58 25.48 6.36
CA VAL A 450 13.51 26.95 6.44
C VAL A 450 12.08 27.41 6.24
N VAL A 451 11.56 28.15 7.20
CA VAL A 451 10.29 28.88 7.06
C VAL A 451 10.59 30.21 6.37
N SER A 452 10.01 30.43 5.22
CA SER A 452 10.11 31.70 4.53
C SER A 452 9.28 32.73 5.30
N THR A 453 9.91 33.73 5.91
CA THR A 453 9.17 34.88 6.39
C THR A 453 8.58 35.59 5.17
N PRO A 454 7.28 35.92 5.15
CA PRO A 454 6.75 36.76 4.09
C PRO A 454 7.52 38.09 4.11
N THR A 455 8.53 38.22 3.27
CA THR A 455 9.13 39.53 3.01
C THR A 455 8.04 40.33 2.31
N GLY A 456 7.57 41.37 2.96
CA GLY A 456 6.52 42.24 2.48
C GLY A 456 6.68 42.53 0.99
N ILE A 457 5.60 42.36 0.26
CA ILE A 457 5.50 42.44 -1.20
C ILE A 457 6.14 43.76 -1.67
N GLN A 458 7.36 43.67 -2.21
CA GLN A 458 7.80 44.67 -3.14
C GLN A 458 7.19 44.30 -4.50
N GLU A 459 6.15 45.01 -4.88
CA GLU A 459 5.63 44.96 -6.27
C GLU A 459 6.77 45.22 -7.24
N ARG A 460 7.44 44.19 -7.71
CA ARG A 460 8.19 44.22 -8.95
C ARG A 460 7.20 43.95 -10.06
N LYS A 461 6.79 45.01 -10.76
CA LYS A 461 6.22 44.88 -12.12
C LYS A 461 7.27 44.17 -12.97
N ALA A 462 7.13 42.89 -13.16
CA ALA A 462 7.92 42.12 -14.10
C ALA A 462 7.07 41.95 -15.39
N GLU A 463 7.52 42.54 -16.48
CA GLU A 463 6.99 42.26 -17.82
C GLU A 463 7.50 40.89 -18.28
N GLY A 464 6.61 39.91 -18.40
CA GLY A 464 6.91 38.57 -18.94
C GLY A 464 5.70 37.62 -18.94
N ALA A 465 5.71 36.66 -19.84
CA ALA A 465 4.67 35.62 -19.85
C ALA A 465 4.79 34.71 -18.60
N PRO A 466 3.67 34.24 -18.06
CA PRO A 466 3.69 33.34 -16.91
C PRO A 466 4.37 32.00 -17.28
N LYS A 467 5.22 31.50 -16.39
CA LYS A 467 5.86 30.18 -16.52
C LYS A 467 4.97 29.15 -15.84
N GLU A 468 4.70 28.03 -16.51
CA GLU A 468 4.02 26.91 -15.87
C GLU A 468 4.99 26.28 -14.86
N LEU A 469 4.66 26.36 -13.57
CA LEU A 469 5.48 25.80 -12.49
C LEU A 469 5.23 24.31 -12.32
N TYR A 470 4.00 23.87 -12.53
CA TYR A 470 3.62 22.50 -12.26
C TYR A 470 2.38 22.12 -13.05
N ARG A 471 2.31 20.85 -13.49
CA ARG A 471 1.12 20.30 -14.15
C ARG A 471 0.86 18.88 -13.66
N MET A 472 -0.36 18.61 -13.23
CA MET A 472 -0.84 17.28 -12.94
C MET A 472 -2.16 17.03 -13.69
N GLY A 473 -2.10 16.25 -14.75
CA GLY A 473 -3.24 16.03 -15.60
C GLY A 473 -3.77 17.35 -16.23
N PRO A 474 -5.09 17.64 -16.17
CA PRO A 474 -5.68 18.84 -16.71
C PRO A 474 -5.37 20.12 -15.87
N VAL A 475 -4.86 19.97 -14.66
CA VAL A 475 -4.61 21.08 -13.74
C VAL A 475 -3.15 21.51 -13.83
N GLY A 476 -2.91 22.80 -14.07
CA GLY A 476 -1.59 23.41 -14.04
C GLY A 476 -1.57 24.61 -13.10
N ILE A 477 -0.39 24.91 -12.54
CA ILE A 477 -0.13 26.12 -11.78
C ILE A 477 0.80 26.99 -12.61
N LEU A 478 0.36 28.19 -12.93
CA LEU A 478 1.16 29.21 -13.60
C LEU A 478 1.73 30.16 -12.56
N CYS A 479 3.04 30.41 -12.62
CA CYS A 479 3.68 31.49 -11.89
C CYS A 479 3.91 32.67 -12.82
N TYR A 480 3.44 33.81 -12.41
CA TYR A 480 3.68 35.08 -13.10
C TYR A 480 5.02 35.68 -12.61
N PRO A 481 5.66 36.51 -13.43
CA PRO A 481 6.93 37.14 -13.04
C PRO A 481 6.86 38.01 -11.78
N ASN A 482 5.66 38.44 -11.37
CA ASN A 482 5.43 39.14 -10.11
C ASN A 482 5.33 38.24 -8.87
N GLY A 483 5.49 36.91 -9.06
CA GLY A 483 5.34 35.92 -7.99
C GLY A 483 3.92 35.39 -7.77
N GLU A 484 2.92 35.97 -8.46
CA GLU A 484 1.55 35.45 -8.42
C GLU A 484 1.49 34.04 -9.02
N THR A 485 0.75 33.16 -8.36
CA THR A 485 0.43 31.84 -8.91
C THR A 485 -1.05 31.74 -9.26
N LYS A 486 -1.34 31.08 -10.37
CA LYS A 486 -2.72 30.90 -10.81
C LYS A 486 -2.95 29.45 -11.25
N LYS A 487 -3.97 28.85 -10.69
CA LYS A 487 -4.44 27.52 -11.11
C LYS A 487 -5.13 27.66 -12.47
N VAL A 488 -4.73 26.84 -13.43
CA VAL A 488 -5.37 26.73 -14.74
C VAL A 488 -5.81 25.31 -14.97
N VAL A 489 -7.02 25.15 -15.50
CA VAL A 489 -7.55 23.87 -15.93
C VAL A 489 -7.61 23.92 -17.44
N LYS A 490 -6.85 23.07 -18.12
CA LYS A 490 -7.01 22.88 -19.57
C LYS A 490 -8.00 21.75 -19.81
N PRO A 491 -8.94 21.94 -20.72
CA PRO A 491 -9.91 20.90 -21.07
C PRO A 491 -9.26 19.67 -21.67
#